data_ccb2edf1263009275183391ddac9be41
#
_entry.id   ccb2edf1263009275183391ddac9be41
#
_cell.length_a   1.000
_cell.length_b   1.000
_cell.length_c   1.000
_cell.angle_alpha   90.00
_cell.angle_beta   90.00
_cell.angle_gamma   90.00
#
_symmetry.space_group_name_H-M   'P 1'
#
loop_
_entity.id
_entity.type
_entity.pdbx_description
1 polymer ?
#
loop_
_entity_poly.entity_id
_entity_poly.type
_entity_poly.pdbx_seq_one_letter_code
_entity_poly.pdbx_strand_id
1 'polypeptide(L)'
;MIRLYNTKTLQIEEFKPIHEGHVDMYVCGPTVYNYAHIGNARPMIVFDVLKRLFEAEGYSVTYVSNFTDVDDKIIKKAAEENTTEAVIAQRYIDAYQEVRTLLNTELPDITPRVTETMDKIIEFIDKLVKTGHAYEANGDVYFSVESVPTYGEISHQHLDQLEAGARIETNDQKKNPYDFALWKKTDMGIKWNSPWGEGRPGWHTECVVMINDNIGDCIDIHGGGMDLKFPHHENEAAQQEAMHGNTLANYWVHNAMVNIDGQKMSKSLGNTMWAKDVVLSLGTNLTRWLVSSVHYRKELNFSDETIETARKELDKVLTPLKQAYIKAALANYVMGDDYDKESYRAFLDCLDDDMNTPNAYAIIFETVKKLNQTLRQREIDFAQVALYRNAVEKMLNVLGIVVDKPVIGETEKELFAKWNQAKADKDFDSADKYRNELVEKGLL
;
A
#
# COMPACT_ATOMS: atom_id res chain seq x y z
N MET A 1 19.15 -6.13 7.44
CA MET A 1 18.26 -7.04 8.24
C MET A 1 17.01 -6.28 8.58
N ILE A 2 15.88 -6.74 8.07
CA ILE A 2 14.59 -6.03 8.17
C ILE A 2 14.07 -6.11 9.61
N ARG A 3 13.58 -4.99 10.12
CA ARG A 3 12.92 -4.84 11.41
C ARG A 3 11.58 -4.15 11.19
N LEU A 4 10.54 -4.61 11.84
CA LEU A 4 9.19 -4.08 11.71
C LEU A 4 8.58 -3.80 13.07
N TYR A 5 7.85 -2.70 13.18
CA TYR A 5 7.01 -2.46 14.35
C TYR A 5 5.82 -3.41 14.32
N ASN A 6 5.76 -4.24 15.35
CA ASN A 6 4.67 -5.19 15.52
C ASN A 6 3.60 -4.59 16.45
N THR A 7 2.40 -4.38 15.93
CA THR A 7 1.30 -3.80 16.71
C THR A 7 0.90 -4.71 17.89
N LYS A 8 1.08 -6.03 17.76
CA LYS A 8 0.78 -6.99 18.82
C LYS A 8 1.70 -6.79 20.04
N THR A 9 2.98 -6.60 19.82
CA THR A 9 3.98 -6.48 20.91
C THR A 9 4.34 -5.03 21.26
N LEU A 10 3.94 -4.07 20.42
CA LEU A 10 4.30 -2.64 20.51
C LEU A 10 5.81 -2.39 20.42
N GLN A 11 6.53 -3.27 19.76
CA GLN A 11 7.99 -3.20 19.64
C GLN A 11 8.42 -3.28 18.18
N ILE A 12 9.59 -2.73 17.87
CA ILE A 12 10.29 -2.97 16.61
C ILE A 12 11.08 -4.26 16.76
N GLU A 13 10.73 -5.25 15.98
CA GLU A 13 11.28 -6.60 16.06
C GLU A 13 12.05 -6.94 14.78
N GLU A 14 13.08 -7.77 14.92
CA GLU A 14 13.75 -8.38 13.79
C GLU A 14 12.80 -9.31 13.04
N PHE A 15 12.65 -9.11 11.73
CA PHE A 15 11.81 -9.96 10.91
C PHE A 15 12.46 -11.34 10.74
N LYS A 16 11.69 -12.38 11.06
CA LYS A 16 12.07 -13.80 10.90
C LYS A 16 10.95 -14.49 10.13
N PRO A 17 11.19 -14.87 8.87
CA PRO A 17 10.18 -15.53 8.06
C PRO A 17 9.86 -16.93 8.60
N ILE A 18 8.62 -17.37 8.38
CA ILE A 18 8.19 -18.76 8.64
C ILE A 18 8.94 -19.72 7.71
N HIS A 19 9.10 -19.30 6.46
CA HIS A 19 9.83 -20.06 5.44
C HIS A 19 11.07 -19.28 4.99
N GLU A 20 12.24 -19.85 5.11
CA GLU A 20 13.50 -19.18 4.75
C GLU A 20 13.46 -18.65 3.32
N GLY A 21 13.77 -17.36 3.14
CA GLY A 21 13.79 -16.68 1.85
C GLY A 21 12.41 -16.36 1.26
N HIS A 22 11.32 -16.59 2.01
CA HIS A 22 9.95 -16.33 1.57
C HIS A 22 9.17 -15.57 2.63
N VAL A 23 8.23 -14.72 2.17
CA VAL A 23 7.34 -13.95 3.03
C VAL A 23 5.90 -14.13 2.58
N ASP A 24 5.04 -14.53 3.50
CA ASP A 24 3.60 -14.58 3.33
C ASP A 24 2.96 -13.33 3.92
N MET A 25 2.36 -12.50 3.06
CA MET A 25 1.76 -11.21 3.45
C MET A 25 0.30 -11.16 3.03
N TYR A 26 -0.59 -10.93 3.99
CA TYR A 26 -2.00 -10.66 3.75
C TYR A 26 -2.36 -9.23 4.18
N VAL A 27 -3.01 -8.49 3.30
CA VAL A 27 -3.50 -7.13 3.58
C VAL A 27 -4.99 -7.08 3.32
N CYS A 28 -5.77 -6.74 4.34
CA CYS A 28 -7.22 -6.64 4.22
C CYS A 28 -7.61 -5.70 3.08
N GLY A 29 -8.42 -6.23 2.16
CA GLY A 29 -8.94 -5.50 1.03
C GLY A 29 -10.22 -4.72 1.36
N PRO A 30 -10.79 -3.99 0.41
CA PRO A 30 -11.96 -3.16 0.63
C PRO A 30 -13.26 -3.94 0.57
N THR A 31 -14.29 -3.43 1.27
CA THR A 31 -15.68 -3.72 0.93
C THR A 31 -16.05 -2.94 -0.33
N VAL A 32 -16.41 -3.65 -1.40
CA VAL A 32 -16.55 -3.09 -2.75
C VAL A 32 -17.94 -2.55 -3.03
N TYR A 33 -18.31 -1.47 -2.33
CA TYR A 33 -19.60 -0.78 -2.50
C TYR A 33 -19.46 0.66 -3.02
N ASN A 34 -18.25 1.19 -3.09
CA ASN A 34 -17.98 2.55 -3.55
C ASN A 34 -16.53 2.68 -4.05
N TYR A 35 -16.22 3.79 -4.72
CA TYR A 35 -14.85 4.13 -5.14
C TYR A 35 -13.90 4.23 -3.95
N ALA A 36 -12.62 3.93 -4.20
CA ALA A 36 -11.57 4.10 -3.22
C ALA A 36 -11.29 5.59 -2.98
N HIS A 37 -11.23 5.99 -1.71
CA HIS A 37 -10.72 7.32 -1.34
C HIS A 37 -9.21 7.26 -1.03
N ILE A 38 -8.56 8.42 -0.89
CA ILE A 38 -7.10 8.49 -0.70
C ILE A 38 -6.63 7.73 0.56
N GLY A 39 -7.46 7.61 1.57
CA GLY A 39 -7.19 6.79 2.75
C GLY A 39 -7.07 5.30 2.43
N ASN A 40 -7.80 4.79 1.41
CA ASN A 40 -7.64 3.42 0.93
C ASN A 40 -6.39 3.26 0.05
N ALA A 41 -5.94 4.32 -0.62
CA ALA A 41 -4.72 4.29 -1.42
C ALA A 41 -3.45 4.22 -0.57
N ARG A 42 -3.48 4.75 0.67
CA ARG A 42 -2.32 4.72 1.57
C ARG A 42 -1.82 3.30 1.85
N PRO A 43 -2.63 2.34 2.33
CA PRO A 43 -2.18 0.97 2.50
C PRO A 43 -1.74 0.32 1.18
N MET A 44 -2.37 0.64 0.03
CA MET A 44 -1.90 0.12 -1.26
C MET A 44 -0.43 0.48 -1.50
N ILE A 45 -0.03 1.73 -1.25
CA ILE A 45 1.34 2.22 -1.45
C ILE A 45 2.28 1.68 -0.36
N VAL A 46 1.87 1.71 0.91
CA VAL A 46 2.71 1.28 2.04
C VAL A 46 3.10 -0.20 1.91
N PHE A 47 2.14 -1.07 1.64
CA PHE A 47 2.41 -2.50 1.51
C PHE A 47 3.07 -2.86 0.18
N ASP A 48 2.90 -2.07 -0.88
CA ASP A 48 3.68 -2.18 -2.10
C ASP A 48 5.16 -1.85 -1.86
N VAL A 49 5.46 -0.79 -1.11
CA VAL A 49 6.85 -0.48 -0.72
C VAL A 49 7.44 -1.57 0.16
N LEU A 50 6.66 -2.12 1.09
CA LEU A 50 7.11 -3.22 1.95
C LEU A 50 7.42 -4.48 1.12
N LYS A 51 6.54 -4.85 0.17
CA LYS A 51 6.78 -5.97 -0.75
C LYS A 51 8.07 -5.76 -1.54
N ARG A 52 8.23 -4.58 -2.17
CA ARG A 52 9.44 -4.24 -2.94
C ARG A 52 10.71 -4.20 -2.09
N LEU A 53 10.62 -3.83 -0.81
CA LEU A 53 11.73 -3.91 0.12
C LEU A 53 12.15 -5.37 0.35
N PHE A 54 11.20 -6.27 0.63
CA PHE A 54 11.52 -7.69 0.79
C PHE A 54 12.16 -8.27 -0.47
N GLU A 55 11.66 -7.95 -1.64
CA GLU A 55 12.23 -8.39 -2.91
C GLU A 55 13.63 -7.81 -3.15
N ALA A 56 13.87 -6.54 -2.79
CA ALA A 56 15.19 -5.93 -2.86
C ALA A 56 16.21 -6.57 -1.90
N GLU A 57 15.75 -7.10 -0.78
CA GLU A 57 16.54 -7.88 0.18
C GLU A 57 16.65 -9.38 -0.18
N GLY A 58 16.06 -9.79 -1.31
CA GLY A 58 16.21 -11.12 -1.88
C GLY A 58 15.16 -12.15 -1.44
N TYR A 59 14.08 -11.72 -0.80
CA TYR A 59 12.94 -12.59 -0.49
C TYR A 59 12.01 -12.72 -1.70
N SER A 60 11.37 -13.88 -1.83
CA SER A 60 10.13 -14.00 -2.59
C SER A 60 8.96 -13.64 -1.68
N VAL A 61 7.89 -13.06 -2.23
CA VAL A 61 6.73 -12.61 -1.46
C VAL A 61 5.46 -13.18 -2.08
N THR A 62 4.65 -13.87 -1.28
CA THR A 62 3.24 -14.14 -1.63
C THR A 62 2.39 -13.02 -1.03
N TYR A 63 1.81 -12.19 -1.88
CA TYR A 63 0.96 -11.08 -1.47
C TYR A 63 -0.50 -11.41 -1.76
N VAL A 64 -1.32 -11.46 -0.72
CA VAL A 64 -2.76 -11.73 -0.79
C VAL A 64 -3.54 -10.52 -0.30
N SER A 65 -4.58 -10.13 -1.04
CA SER A 65 -5.51 -9.08 -0.62
C SER A 65 -6.91 -9.39 -1.17
N ASN A 66 -7.87 -9.53 -0.29
CA ASN A 66 -9.23 -9.94 -0.64
C ASN A 66 -10.09 -8.80 -1.20
N PHE A 67 -11.27 -9.21 -1.71
CA PHE A 67 -12.40 -8.31 -1.89
C PHE A 67 -13.59 -8.81 -1.08
N THR A 68 -14.13 -7.95 -0.20
CA THR A 68 -15.40 -8.19 0.46
C THR A 68 -16.51 -7.78 -0.50
N ASP A 69 -17.05 -8.76 -1.23
CA ASP A 69 -18.04 -8.60 -2.30
C ASP A 69 -19.47 -8.93 -1.86
N VAL A 70 -19.67 -9.15 -0.56
CA VAL A 70 -20.98 -9.24 0.10
C VAL A 70 -20.98 -8.47 1.40
N ASP A 71 -21.89 -7.49 1.54
CA ASP A 71 -22.05 -6.64 2.72
C ASP A 71 -23.38 -5.88 2.64
N ASP A 72 -23.90 -5.42 3.78
CA ASP A 72 -25.14 -4.62 3.83
C ASP A 72 -25.12 -3.41 2.92
N LYS A 73 -23.96 -2.76 2.77
CA LYS A 73 -23.79 -1.57 1.93
C LYS A 73 -23.89 -1.92 0.44
N ILE A 74 -23.40 -3.10 0.04
CA ILE A 74 -23.49 -3.60 -1.34
C ILE A 74 -24.96 -3.92 -1.66
N ILE A 75 -25.65 -4.64 -0.76
CA ILE A 75 -27.07 -5.01 -0.90
C ILE A 75 -27.93 -3.76 -1.01
N LYS A 76 -27.75 -2.79 -0.11
CA LYS A 76 -28.48 -1.53 -0.14
C LYS A 76 -28.27 -0.80 -1.46
N LYS A 77 -27.03 -0.70 -1.92
CA LYS A 77 -26.71 -0.01 -3.18
C LYS A 77 -27.27 -0.71 -4.39
N ALA A 78 -27.26 -2.04 -4.43
CA ALA A 78 -27.86 -2.83 -5.49
C ALA A 78 -29.37 -2.58 -5.59
N ALA A 79 -30.06 -2.52 -4.44
CA ALA A 79 -31.48 -2.20 -4.36
C ALA A 79 -31.77 -0.76 -4.82
N GLU A 80 -30.96 0.22 -4.40
CA GLU A 80 -31.10 1.62 -4.81
C GLU A 80 -30.91 1.83 -6.32
N GLU A 81 -30.00 1.06 -6.94
CA GLU A 81 -29.71 1.15 -8.38
C GLU A 81 -30.54 0.14 -9.22
N ASN A 82 -31.44 -0.63 -8.63
CA ASN A 82 -32.23 -1.68 -9.30
C ASN A 82 -31.35 -2.67 -10.08
N THR A 83 -30.28 -3.14 -9.47
CA THR A 83 -29.33 -4.10 -10.04
C THR A 83 -28.98 -5.21 -9.03
N THR A 84 -28.04 -6.07 -9.36
CA THR A 84 -27.60 -7.15 -8.46
C THR A 84 -26.35 -6.75 -7.69
N GLU A 85 -26.14 -7.41 -6.53
CA GLU A 85 -24.95 -7.23 -5.70
C GLU A 85 -23.66 -7.57 -6.48
N ALA A 86 -23.70 -8.60 -7.31
CA ALA A 86 -22.58 -9.00 -8.17
C ALA A 86 -22.16 -7.89 -9.15
N VAL A 87 -23.12 -7.16 -9.75
CA VAL A 87 -22.85 -6.04 -10.65
C VAL A 87 -22.21 -4.88 -9.88
N ILE A 88 -22.72 -4.55 -8.69
CA ILE A 88 -22.14 -3.51 -7.83
C ILE A 88 -20.72 -3.89 -7.42
N ALA A 89 -20.54 -5.10 -6.89
CA ALA A 89 -19.22 -5.57 -6.44
C ALA A 89 -18.19 -5.55 -7.58
N GLN A 90 -18.54 -6.09 -8.76
CA GLN A 90 -17.60 -6.12 -9.89
C GLN A 90 -17.22 -4.71 -10.35
N ARG A 91 -18.17 -3.76 -10.43
CA ARG A 91 -17.90 -2.36 -10.78
C ARG A 91 -16.82 -1.75 -9.89
N TYR A 92 -16.94 -1.94 -8.58
CA TYR A 92 -16.00 -1.33 -7.64
C TYR A 92 -14.71 -2.13 -7.44
N ILE A 93 -14.70 -3.43 -7.73
CA ILE A 93 -13.47 -4.21 -7.90
C ILE A 93 -12.66 -3.65 -9.06
N ASP A 94 -13.29 -3.46 -10.23
CA ASP A 94 -12.61 -2.92 -11.42
C ASP A 94 -12.05 -1.52 -11.15
N ALA A 95 -12.84 -0.66 -10.51
CA ALA A 95 -12.41 0.68 -10.12
C ALA A 95 -11.24 0.66 -9.11
N TYR A 96 -11.21 -0.28 -8.18
CA TYR A 96 -10.13 -0.45 -7.22
C TYR A 96 -8.84 -0.94 -7.89
N GLN A 97 -8.95 -1.89 -8.81
CA GLN A 97 -7.81 -2.38 -9.60
C GLN A 97 -7.25 -1.29 -10.53
N GLU A 98 -8.13 -0.45 -11.10
CA GLU A 98 -7.69 0.73 -11.87
C GLU A 98 -6.84 1.67 -11.01
N VAL A 99 -7.24 1.95 -9.78
CA VAL A 99 -6.46 2.79 -8.85
C VAL A 99 -5.11 2.15 -8.53
N ARG A 100 -5.05 0.83 -8.29
CA ARG A 100 -3.79 0.11 -8.10
C ARG A 100 -2.84 0.29 -9.29
N THR A 101 -3.37 0.14 -10.50
CA THR A 101 -2.61 0.33 -11.75
C THR A 101 -2.12 1.77 -11.90
N LEU A 102 -2.98 2.75 -11.68
CA LEU A 102 -2.63 4.17 -11.73
C LEU A 102 -1.57 4.54 -10.69
N LEU A 103 -1.56 3.89 -9.54
CA LEU A 103 -0.56 4.07 -8.49
C LEU A 103 0.75 3.31 -8.75
N ASN A 104 0.86 2.56 -9.83
CA ASN A 104 2.01 1.68 -10.11
C ASN A 104 2.31 0.73 -8.93
N THR A 105 1.28 0.23 -8.25
CA THR A 105 1.45 -0.81 -7.25
C THR A 105 1.49 -2.18 -7.91
N GLU A 106 2.29 -3.07 -7.36
CA GLU A 106 2.24 -4.48 -7.77
C GLU A 106 0.90 -5.09 -7.35
N LEU A 107 0.32 -5.87 -8.24
CA LEU A 107 -0.94 -6.52 -7.94
C LEU A 107 -0.71 -7.66 -6.94
N PRO A 108 -1.69 -7.93 -6.06
CA PRO A 108 -1.65 -9.15 -5.26
C PRO A 108 -1.58 -10.40 -6.13
N ASP A 109 -0.85 -11.41 -5.67
CA ASP A 109 -0.75 -12.70 -6.35
C ASP A 109 -2.08 -13.45 -6.28
N ILE A 110 -2.83 -13.27 -5.17
CA ILE A 110 -4.13 -13.88 -4.94
C ILE A 110 -5.10 -12.81 -4.44
N THR A 111 -6.29 -12.76 -5.04
CA THR A 111 -7.38 -11.82 -4.67
C THR A 111 -8.67 -12.59 -4.38
N PRO A 112 -8.76 -13.28 -3.23
CA PRO A 112 -9.94 -14.10 -2.91
C PRO A 112 -11.17 -13.22 -2.69
N ARG A 113 -12.36 -13.78 -3.00
CA ARG A 113 -13.65 -13.13 -2.78
C ARG A 113 -14.45 -13.89 -1.71
N VAL A 114 -15.21 -13.15 -0.93
CA VAL A 114 -16.05 -13.75 0.12
C VAL A 114 -17.07 -14.68 -0.48
N THR A 115 -17.73 -14.30 -1.59
CA THR A 115 -18.74 -15.12 -2.27
C THR A 115 -18.19 -16.44 -2.80
N GLU A 116 -16.90 -16.51 -3.14
CA GLU A 116 -16.21 -17.71 -3.62
C GLU A 116 -15.72 -18.62 -2.47
N THR A 117 -15.70 -18.09 -1.24
CA THR A 117 -15.16 -18.78 -0.06
C THR A 117 -16.27 -19.25 0.91
N MET A 118 -17.53 -19.06 0.55
CA MET A 118 -18.69 -19.20 1.45
C MET A 118 -18.80 -20.57 2.14
N ASP A 119 -18.59 -21.66 1.41
CA ASP A 119 -18.71 -23.01 1.99
C ASP A 119 -17.68 -23.21 3.11
N LYS A 120 -16.46 -22.70 2.93
CA LYS A 120 -15.38 -22.77 3.95
C LYS A 120 -15.68 -21.88 5.14
N ILE A 121 -16.29 -20.71 4.92
CA ILE A 121 -16.73 -19.79 5.99
C ILE A 121 -17.78 -20.50 6.85
N ILE A 122 -18.79 -21.14 6.24
CA ILE A 122 -19.83 -21.87 6.96
C ILE A 122 -19.22 -23.01 7.76
N GLU A 123 -18.30 -23.79 7.17
CA GLU A 123 -17.62 -24.88 7.86
C GLU A 123 -16.78 -24.37 9.05
N PHE A 124 -16.09 -23.26 8.89
CA PHE A 124 -15.30 -22.63 9.95
C PHE A 124 -16.17 -22.19 11.13
N ILE A 125 -17.29 -21.53 10.85
CA ILE A 125 -18.25 -21.11 11.88
C ILE A 125 -18.85 -22.32 12.59
N ASP A 126 -19.23 -23.37 11.85
CA ASP A 126 -19.80 -24.60 12.43
C ASP A 126 -18.81 -25.28 13.40
N LYS A 127 -17.52 -25.29 13.07
CA LYS A 127 -16.47 -25.78 13.98
C LYS A 127 -16.39 -24.92 15.25
N LEU A 128 -16.43 -23.58 15.15
CA LEU A 128 -16.40 -22.69 16.32
C LEU A 128 -17.63 -22.92 17.22
N VAL A 129 -18.80 -23.19 16.65
CA VAL A 129 -20.00 -23.54 17.43
C VAL A 129 -19.81 -24.88 18.14
N LYS A 130 -19.33 -25.90 17.44
CA LYS A 130 -19.10 -27.24 18.00
C LYS A 130 -18.05 -27.27 19.11
N THR A 131 -17.05 -26.40 19.05
CA THR A 131 -15.99 -26.30 20.07
C THR A 131 -16.36 -25.37 21.22
N GLY A 132 -17.53 -24.69 21.17
CA GLY A 132 -18.03 -23.84 22.22
C GLY A 132 -17.50 -22.40 22.21
N HIS A 133 -16.78 -22.00 21.16
CA HIS A 133 -16.30 -20.64 20.97
C HIS A 133 -17.34 -19.71 20.32
N ALA A 134 -18.40 -20.29 19.78
CA ALA A 134 -19.53 -19.56 19.21
C ALA A 134 -20.86 -20.17 19.63
N TYR A 135 -21.95 -19.40 19.51
CA TYR A 135 -23.30 -19.84 19.87
C TYR A 135 -24.33 -19.26 18.91
N GLU A 136 -25.41 -20.05 18.69
CA GLU A 136 -26.56 -19.61 17.92
C GLU A 136 -27.57 -18.85 18.81
N ALA A 137 -28.15 -17.81 18.26
CA ALA A 137 -29.26 -17.07 18.84
C ALA A 137 -30.23 -16.61 17.75
N ASN A 138 -31.41 -17.26 17.66
CA ASN A 138 -32.48 -16.93 16.71
C ASN A 138 -32.07 -16.93 15.22
N GLY A 139 -31.13 -17.77 14.85
CA GLY A 139 -30.61 -17.90 13.49
C GLY A 139 -29.38 -17.03 13.18
N ASP A 140 -29.01 -16.14 14.10
CA ASP A 140 -27.69 -15.51 14.10
C ASP A 140 -26.67 -16.39 14.84
N VAL A 141 -25.39 -16.28 14.49
CA VAL A 141 -24.30 -16.92 15.25
C VAL A 141 -23.33 -15.87 15.71
N TYR A 142 -23.00 -15.90 17.00
CA TYR A 142 -22.08 -14.96 17.64
C TYR A 142 -20.84 -15.67 18.15
N PHE A 143 -19.70 -15.04 17.99
CA PHE A 143 -18.44 -15.45 18.64
C PHE A 143 -18.46 -14.99 20.10
N SER A 144 -18.05 -15.87 21.01
CA SER A 144 -17.93 -15.58 22.44
C SER A 144 -16.53 -15.06 22.73
N VAL A 145 -16.38 -13.75 22.91
CA VAL A 145 -15.06 -13.12 23.18
C VAL A 145 -14.44 -13.61 24.48
N GLU A 146 -15.24 -13.96 25.49
CA GLU A 146 -14.78 -14.52 26.76
C GLU A 146 -14.18 -15.92 26.64
N SER A 147 -14.40 -16.61 25.50
CA SER A 147 -13.84 -17.94 25.25
C SER A 147 -12.36 -17.90 24.88
N VAL A 148 -11.80 -16.71 24.61
CA VAL A 148 -10.40 -16.49 24.23
C VAL A 148 -9.76 -15.51 25.21
N PRO A 149 -8.95 -15.99 26.18
CA PRO A 149 -8.35 -15.15 27.22
C PRO A 149 -7.43 -14.04 26.70
N THR A 150 -6.87 -14.21 25.50
CA THR A 150 -5.95 -13.29 24.83
C THR A 150 -6.68 -12.17 24.07
N TYR A 151 -8.02 -12.16 24.05
CA TYR A 151 -8.78 -11.10 23.37
C TYR A 151 -8.36 -9.71 23.88
N GLY A 152 -7.97 -8.85 22.96
CA GLY A 152 -7.42 -7.53 23.26
C GLY A 152 -5.91 -7.40 23.04
N GLU A 153 -5.20 -8.48 22.68
CA GLU A 153 -3.74 -8.46 22.49
C GLU A 153 -3.30 -7.61 21.27
N ILE A 154 -4.11 -7.55 20.21
CA ILE A 154 -3.77 -6.76 19.00
C ILE A 154 -4.11 -5.28 19.24
N SER A 155 -5.27 -5.03 19.81
CA SER A 155 -5.78 -3.67 20.04
C SER A 155 -5.22 -3.00 21.28
N HIS A 156 -4.73 -3.76 22.25
CA HIS A 156 -4.37 -3.33 23.60
C HIS A 156 -5.56 -2.71 24.33
N GLN A 157 -6.76 -3.20 24.05
CA GLN A 157 -8.00 -2.79 24.69
C GLN A 157 -8.50 -3.95 25.56
N HIS A 158 -8.58 -3.72 26.85
CA HIS A 158 -9.22 -4.67 27.76
C HIS A 158 -10.73 -4.51 27.74
N LEU A 159 -11.47 -5.64 27.76
CA LEU A 159 -12.93 -5.65 27.74
C LEU A 159 -13.54 -4.73 28.80
N ASP A 160 -12.96 -4.67 29.99
CA ASP A 160 -13.40 -3.83 31.11
C ASP A 160 -13.28 -2.31 30.85
N GLN A 161 -12.46 -1.90 29.87
CA GLN A 161 -12.21 -0.49 29.54
C GLN A 161 -13.04 -0.01 28.34
N LEU A 162 -13.68 -0.92 27.63
CA LEU A 162 -14.46 -0.61 26.42
C LEU A 162 -15.83 0.02 26.74
N GLU A 163 -16.26 0.09 28.02
CA GLU A 163 -17.59 0.55 28.42
C GLU A 163 -17.91 2.01 28.03
N ALA A 164 -16.93 2.83 27.67
CA ALA A 164 -17.12 4.27 27.53
C ALA A 164 -17.17 4.83 26.10
N GLY A 165 -17.13 4.04 25.03
CA GLY A 165 -17.06 4.66 23.69
C GLY A 165 -17.10 3.76 22.47
N ALA A 166 -17.19 2.46 22.62
CA ALA A 166 -17.27 1.55 21.48
C ALA A 166 -18.66 1.64 20.81
N ARG A 167 -18.70 1.57 19.48
CA ARG A 167 -19.93 1.34 18.72
C ARG A 167 -20.42 -0.08 18.99
N ILE A 168 -21.02 -0.31 20.15
CA ILE A 168 -21.63 -1.58 20.50
C ILE A 168 -23.06 -1.53 19.99
N GLU A 169 -23.38 -2.36 19.02
CA GLU A 169 -24.78 -2.68 18.72
C GLU A 169 -25.31 -3.47 19.92
N THR A 170 -26.06 -2.80 20.77
CA THR A 170 -26.80 -3.45 21.86
C THR A 170 -27.86 -4.37 21.24
N ASN A 171 -27.60 -5.66 21.34
CA ASN A 171 -28.54 -6.70 20.90
C ASN A 171 -28.77 -7.63 22.09
N ASP A 172 -30.03 -7.75 22.53
CA ASP A 172 -30.43 -8.60 23.65
C ASP A 172 -30.14 -10.10 23.44
N GLN A 173 -29.73 -10.49 22.24
CA GLN A 173 -29.34 -11.86 21.89
C GLN A 173 -27.88 -12.19 22.23
N LYS A 174 -27.03 -11.18 22.45
CA LYS A 174 -25.61 -11.37 22.80
C LYS A 174 -25.45 -11.70 24.27
N LYS A 175 -24.65 -12.72 24.58
CA LYS A 175 -24.28 -13.07 25.96
C LYS A 175 -23.37 -12.04 26.60
N ASN A 176 -22.43 -11.49 25.79
CA ASN A 176 -21.57 -10.39 26.14
C ASN A 176 -21.72 -9.28 25.09
N PRO A 177 -21.78 -7.99 25.46
CA PRO A 177 -21.90 -6.88 24.50
C PRO A 177 -20.83 -6.86 23.42
N TYR A 178 -19.65 -7.40 23.70
CA TYR A 178 -18.50 -7.46 22.76
C TYR A 178 -18.53 -8.66 21.83
N ASP A 179 -19.41 -9.64 22.05
CA ASP A 179 -19.60 -10.75 21.13
C ASP A 179 -19.96 -10.20 19.75
N PHE A 180 -19.38 -10.77 18.70
CA PHE A 180 -19.57 -10.27 17.35
C PHE A 180 -20.20 -11.34 16.44
N ALA A 181 -20.97 -10.89 15.46
CA ALA A 181 -21.67 -11.78 14.56
C ALA A 181 -20.68 -12.50 13.62
N LEU A 182 -20.80 -13.82 13.57
CA LEU A 182 -20.14 -14.70 12.60
C LEU A 182 -21.08 -15.01 11.42
N TRP A 183 -22.38 -15.16 11.72
CA TRP A 183 -23.44 -15.38 10.76
C TRP A 183 -24.65 -14.52 11.10
N LYS A 184 -25.21 -13.87 10.10
CA LYS A 184 -26.40 -13.02 10.23
C LYS A 184 -27.54 -13.62 9.40
N LYS A 185 -28.61 -14.01 10.06
CA LYS A 185 -29.86 -14.36 9.38
C LYS A 185 -30.37 -13.18 8.58
N THR A 186 -30.81 -13.43 7.35
CA THR A 186 -31.37 -12.37 6.50
C THR A 186 -32.44 -12.91 5.55
N ASP A 187 -33.47 -12.11 5.32
CA ASP A 187 -34.50 -12.35 4.34
C ASP A 187 -34.28 -11.53 3.05
N MET A 188 -33.36 -10.58 3.06
CA MET A 188 -33.11 -9.62 1.97
C MET A 188 -31.72 -9.78 1.37
N GLY A 189 -31.62 -9.55 0.07
CA GLY A 189 -30.40 -9.58 -0.70
C GLY A 189 -29.84 -10.99 -0.90
N ILE A 190 -28.58 -11.05 -1.31
CA ILE A 190 -27.88 -12.32 -1.50
C ILE A 190 -27.69 -13.05 -0.17
N LYS A 191 -27.95 -14.33 -0.15
CA LYS A 191 -27.90 -15.18 1.04
C LYS A 191 -27.55 -16.62 0.69
N TRP A 192 -27.09 -17.36 1.67
CA TRP A 192 -26.68 -18.77 1.56
C TRP A 192 -27.37 -19.61 2.62
N ASN A 193 -27.55 -20.89 2.30
CA ASN A 193 -28.04 -21.87 3.26
C ASN A 193 -26.91 -22.23 4.25
N SER A 194 -27.24 -22.31 5.52
CA SER A 194 -26.34 -22.74 6.57
C SER A 194 -27.07 -23.65 7.58
N PRO A 195 -26.37 -24.32 8.50
CA PRO A 195 -27.00 -25.07 9.60
C PRO A 195 -27.93 -24.23 10.48
N TRP A 196 -27.75 -22.89 10.50
CA TRP A 196 -28.55 -21.96 11.31
C TRP A 196 -29.66 -21.26 10.52
N GLY A 197 -29.81 -21.60 9.24
CA GLY A 197 -30.76 -21.01 8.32
C GLY A 197 -30.14 -20.14 7.24
N GLU A 198 -30.97 -19.52 6.42
CA GLU A 198 -30.53 -18.62 5.37
C GLU A 198 -29.95 -17.33 5.95
N GLY A 199 -28.79 -16.93 5.45
CA GLY A 199 -28.10 -15.75 5.93
C GLY A 199 -26.81 -15.43 5.17
N ARG A 200 -25.95 -14.66 5.80
CA ARG A 200 -24.64 -14.26 5.27
C ARG A 200 -23.60 -14.14 6.40
N PRO A 201 -22.29 -14.19 6.07
CA PRO A 201 -21.24 -14.10 7.08
C PRO A 201 -21.18 -12.73 7.75
N GLY A 202 -20.69 -12.71 8.97
CA GLY A 202 -20.18 -11.50 9.61
C GLY A 202 -18.82 -11.10 9.03
N TRP A 203 -18.58 -9.81 8.92
CA TRP A 203 -17.38 -9.23 8.28
C TRP A 203 -16.04 -9.74 8.86
N HIS A 204 -16.00 -10.11 10.13
CA HIS A 204 -14.76 -10.49 10.82
C HIS A 204 -14.28 -11.92 10.57
N THR A 205 -15.10 -12.79 9.97
CA THR A 205 -14.76 -14.20 9.69
C THR A 205 -14.13 -14.39 8.31
N GLU A 206 -14.39 -13.48 7.41
CA GLU A 206 -14.02 -13.60 6.00
C GLU A 206 -12.51 -13.72 5.83
N CYS A 207 -11.73 -12.77 6.38
CA CYS A 207 -10.29 -12.70 6.19
C CYS A 207 -9.57 -13.88 6.83
N VAL A 208 -9.93 -14.28 8.05
CA VAL A 208 -9.29 -15.42 8.72
C VAL A 208 -9.46 -16.71 7.91
N VAL A 209 -10.65 -16.94 7.33
CA VAL A 209 -10.90 -18.12 6.50
C VAL A 209 -10.13 -18.02 5.17
N MET A 210 -10.12 -16.84 4.55
CA MET A 210 -9.36 -16.65 3.30
C MET A 210 -7.85 -16.77 3.49
N ILE A 211 -7.30 -16.36 4.63
CA ILE A 211 -5.88 -16.58 4.98
C ILE A 211 -5.61 -18.09 5.09
N ASN A 212 -6.41 -18.79 5.90
CA ASN A 212 -6.23 -20.22 6.12
C ASN A 212 -6.36 -21.03 4.83
N ASP A 213 -7.24 -20.62 3.93
CA ASP A 213 -7.48 -21.29 2.67
C ASP A 213 -6.40 -21.07 1.61
N ASN A 214 -5.84 -19.88 1.55
CA ASN A 214 -4.93 -19.49 0.47
C ASN A 214 -3.45 -19.54 0.85
N ILE A 215 -3.13 -19.46 2.15
CA ILE A 215 -1.76 -19.38 2.63
C ILE A 215 -1.49 -20.47 3.66
N GLY A 216 -2.23 -20.45 4.77
CA GLY A 216 -2.04 -21.41 5.88
C GLY A 216 -2.54 -20.85 7.21
N ASP A 217 -2.37 -21.66 8.26
CA ASP A 217 -2.87 -21.36 9.61
C ASP A 217 -2.11 -20.22 10.31
N CYS A 218 -0.94 -19.88 9.83
CA CYS A 218 -0.13 -18.77 10.34
C CYS A 218 0.67 -18.15 9.18
N ILE A 219 0.65 -16.82 9.11
CA ILE A 219 1.38 -16.07 8.09
C ILE A 219 2.46 -15.17 8.71
N ASP A 220 3.38 -14.68 7.90
CA ASP A 220 4.39 -13.74 8.39
C ASP A 220 3.78 -12.40 8.76
N ILE A 221 3.09 -11.74 7.83
CA ILE A 221 2.61 -10.37 7.98
C ILE A 221 1.11 -10.27 7.70
N HIS A 222 0.38 -9.73 8.66
CA HIS A 222 -0.99 -9.26 8.46
C HIS A 222 -1.04 -7.73 8.54
N GLY A 223 -1.55 -7.10 7.49
CA GLY A 223 -1.50 -5.65 7.33
C GLY A 223 -2.83 -4.98 7.04
N GLY A 224 -2.87 -3.67 7.30
CA GLY A 224 -4.02 -2.81 6.99
C GLY A 224 -3.90 -1.41 7.57
N GLY A 225 -4.98 -0.64 7.45
CA GLY A 225 -5.09 0.65 8.13
C GLY A 225 -5.26 0.51 9.65
N MET A 226 -4.88 1.54 10.39
CA MET A 226 -5.01 1.57 11.85
C MET A 226 -6.47 1.43 12.33
N ASP A 227 -7.44 1.80 11.50
CA ASP A 227 -8.88 1.62 11.74
C ASP A 227 -9.33 0.15 11.75
N LEU A 228 -8.57 -0.75 11.12
CA LEU A 228 -8.83 -2.18 11.15
C LEU A 228 -8.29 -2.87 12.39
N LYS A 229 -7.36 -2.24 13.11
CA LYS A 229 -6.75 -2.81 14.31
C LYS A 229 -7.81 -3.30 15.32
N PHE A 230 -8.84 -2.49 15.52
CA PHE A 230 -10.01 -2.84 16.33
C PHE A 230 -11.31 -2.33 15.66
N PRO A 231 -12.35 -3.16 15.59
CA PRO A 231 -12.42 -4.54 16.11
C PRO A 231 -11.96 -5.62 15.12
N HIS A 232 -11.68 -5.30 13.84
CA HIS A 232 -11.56 -6.28 12.75
C HIS A 232 -10.40 -7.27 12.98
N HIS A 233 -9.17 -6.80 13.06
CA HIS A 233 -7.99 -7.66 13.25
C HIS A 233 -7.96 -8.36 14.60
N GLU A 234 -8.48 -7.71 15.65
CA GLU A 234 -8.64 -8.35 16.95
C GLU A 234 -9.58 -9.56 16.86
N ASN A 235 -10.72 -9.38 16.17
CA ASN A 235 -11.71 -10.42 16.01
C ASN A 235 -11.20 -11.56 15.10
N GLU A 236 -10.36 -11.28 14.12
CA GLU A 236 -9.70 -12.30 13.31
C GLU A 236 -8.71 -13.12 14.15
N ALA A 237 -7.85 -12.45 14.93
CA ALA A 237 -6.88 -13.11 15.80
C ALA A 237 -7.55 -14.03 16.83
N ALA A 238 -8.65 -13.57 17.43
CA ALA A 238 -9.41 -14.37 18.39
C ALA A 238 -10.04 -15.62 17.75
N GLN A 239 -10.57 -15.51 16.54
CA GLN A 239 -11.12 -16.65 15.80
C GLN A 239 -10.05 -17.68 15.44
N GLN A 240 -8.85 -17.22 15.03
CA GLN A 240 -7.74 -18.10 14.74
C GLN A 240 -7.27 -18.86 15.97
N GLU A 241 -7.12 -18.17 17.10
CA GLU A 241 -6.72 -18.81 18.36
C GLU A 241 -7.76 -19.84 18.82
N ALA A 242 -9.05 -19.50 18.73
CA ALA A 242 -10.13 -20.40 19.08
C ALA A 242 -10.18 -21.66 18.19
N MET A 243 -9.83 -21.51 16.90
CA MET A 243 -9.89 -22.59 15.93
C MET A 243 -8.66 -23.50 15.97
N HIS A 244 -7.46 -22.91 16.05
CA HIS A 244 -6.19 -23.59 15.81
C HIS A 244 -5.24 -23.55 17.02
N GLY A 245 -5.51 -22.71 18.02
CA GLY A 245 -4.65 -22.54 19.20
C GLY A 245 -3.33 -21.83 18.92
N ASN A 246 -3.24 -21.11 17.80
CA ASN A 246 -2.04 -20.39 17.37
C ASN A 246 -2.38 -18.94 16.94
N THR A 247 -1.33 -18.14 16.71
CA THR A 247 -1.49 -16.78 16.16
C THR A 247 -1.77 -16.82 14.66
N LEU A 248 -2.61 -15.91 14.16
CA LEU A 248 -2.90 -15.77 12.73
C LEU A 248 -1.70 -15.21 11.96
N ALA A 249 -0.96 -14.26 12.57
CA ALA A 249 0.23 -13.66 11.96
C ALA A 249 1.30 -13.41 13.01
N ASN A 250 2.58 -13.52 12.59
CA ASN A 250 3.71 -13.20 13.44
C ASN A 250 3.89 -11.70 13.61
N TYR A 251 3.64 -10.92 12.54
CA TYR A 251 3.77 -9.46 12.53
C TYR A 251 2.46 -8.79 12.10
N TRP A 252 1.96 -7.90 12.94
CA TRP A 252 0.79 -7.08 12.67
C TRP A 252 1.24 -5.66 12.34
N VAL A 253 1.06 -5.25 11.09
CA VAL A 253 1.57 -3.98 10.57
C VAL A 253 0.40 -3.06 10.19
N HIS A 254 0.35 -1.87 10.81
CA HIS A 254 -0.74 -0.92 10.56
C HIS A 254 -0.22 0.44 10.14
N ASN A 255 -0.73 0.97 9.03
CA ASN A 255 -0.46 2.33 8.62
C ASN A 255 -1.46 3.30 9.27
N ALA A 256 -0.98 4.49 9.63
CA ALA A 256 -1.81 5.55 10.19
C ALA A 256 -2.76 6.17 9.14
N MET A 257 -3.71 6.97 9.62
CA MET A 257 -4.79 7.57 8.83
C MET A 257 -4.30 8.72 7.94
N VAL A 258 -5.15 9.11 7.01
CA VAL A 258 -4.98 10.28 6.14
C VAL A 258 -5.94 11.38 6.60
N ASN A 259 -5.41 12.57 6.82
CA ASN A 259 -6.15 13.79 7.10
C ASN A 259 -6.18 14.70 5.87
N ILE A 260 -7.22 15.49 5.73
CA ILE A 260 -7.39 16.52 4.71
C ILE A 260 -7.42 17.87 5.42
N ASP A 261 -6.48 18.77 5.10
CA ASP A 261 -6.34 20.07 5.75
C ASP A 261 -6.37 20.01 7.28
N GLY A 262 -5.63 19.02 7.83
CA GLY A 262 -5.53 18.79 9.27
C GLY A 262 -6.77 18.15 9.93
N GLN A 263 -7.80 17.80 9.16
CA GLN A 263 -9.01 17.18 9.65
C GLN A 263 -9.13 15.73 9.18
N LYS A 264 -9.67 14.86 10.04
CA LYS A 264 -9.96 13.49 9.64
C LYS A 264 -10.91 13.48 8.44
N MET A 265 -10.54 12.74 7.39
CA MET A 265 -11.41 12.56 6.23
C MET A 265 -12.67 11.78 6.61
N SER A 266 -13.85 12.33 6.28
CA SER A 266 -15.13 11.65 6.46
C SER A 266 -16.16 12.08 5.43
N LYS A 267 -17.05 11.15 5.08
CA LYS A 267 -18.18 11.43 4.16
C LYS A 267 -19.14 12.49 4.74
N SER A 268 -19.32 12.49 6.06
CA SER A 268 -20.21 13.44 6.75
C SER A 268 -19.69 14.88 6.72
N LEU A 269 -18.38 15.07 6.65
CA LEU A 269 -17.75 16.39 6.51
C LEU A 269 -17.64 16.85 5.06
N GLY A 270 -17.96 15.97 4.08
CA GLY A 270 -17.87 16.29 2.66
C GLY A 270 -16.44 16.53 2.14
N ASN A 271 -15.41 16.17 2.92
CA ASN A 271 -14.00 16.35 2.58
C ASN A 271 -13.36 15.08 1.99
N THR A 272 -14.17 14.17 1.44
CA THR A 272 -13.65 12.92 0.84
C THR A 272 -12.94 13.22 -0.48
N MET A 273 -11.68 12.78 -0.61
CA MET A 273 -10.91 12.83 -1.84
C MET A 273 -10.84 11.43 -2.45
N TRP A 274 -11.33 11.28 -3.69
CA TRP A 274 -11.28 10.02 -4.40
C TRP A 274 -9.87 9.72 -4.90
N ALA A 275 -9.37 8.53 -4.66
CA ALA A 275 -8.01 8.15 -4.99
C ALA A 275 -7.71 8.29 -6.49
N LYS A 276 -8.64 7.89 -7.36
CA LYS A 276 -8.49 8.03 -8.80
C LYS A 276 -8.31 9.49 -9.22
N ASP A 277 -9.14 10.39 -8.70
CA ASP A 277 -9.07 11.82 -9.04
C ASP A 277 -7.77 12.45 -8.57
N VAL A 278 -7.31 12.08 -7.37
CA VAL A 278 -6.01 12.53 -6.84
C VAL A 278 -4.86 12.08 -7.75
N VAL A 279 -4.83 10.79 -8.12
CA VAL A 279 -3.74 10.27 -8.97
C VAL A 279 -3.77 10.88 -10.36
N LEU A 280 -4.95 11.08 -10.95
CA LEU A 280 -5.09 11.72 -12.27
C LEU A 280 -4.67 13.20 -12.24
N SER A 281 -4.91 13.90 -11.13
CA SER A 281 -4.54 15.30 -10.94
C SER A 281 -3.06 15.51 -10.64
N LEU A 282 -2.49 14.71 -9.72
CA LEU A 282 -1.13 14.87 -9.24
C LEU A 282 -0.10 14.05 -10.05
N GLY A 283 -0.56 12.98 -10.69
CA GLY A 283 0.29 11.95 -11.29
C GLY A 283 0.76 10.90 -10.28
N THR A 284 1.11 9.73 -10.80
CA THR A 284 1.55 8.56 -10.02
C THR A 284 2.72 8.89 -9.09
N ASN A 285 3.78 9.45 -9.65
CA ASN A 285 5.01 9.71 -8.92
C ASN A 285 4.82 10.68 -7.75
N LEU A 286 4.10 11.78 -7.97
CA LEU A 286 3.87 12.77 -6.92
C LEU A 286 2.97 12.21 -5.82
N THR A 287 1.94 11.43 -6.18
CA THR A 287 1.06 10.78 -5.21
C THR A 287 1.84 9.80 -4.34
N ARG A 288 2.68 8.95 -4.94
CA ARG A 288 3.53 8.01 -4.20
C ARG A 288 4.56 8.72 -3.33
N TRP A 289 5.22 9.76 -3.88
CA TRP A 289 6.19 10.57 -3.13
C TRP A 289 5.55 11.18 -1.89
N LEU A 290 4.41 11.83 -2.05
CA LEU A 290 3.69 12.47 -0.94
C LEU A 290 3.30 11.45 0.14
N VAL A 291 2.73 10.30 -0.26
CA VAL A 291 2.31 9.26 0.69
C VAL A 291 3.51 8.68 1.45
N SER A 292 4.65 8.49 0.78
CA SER A 292 5.86 7.92 1.37
C SER A 292 6.78 8.95 2.04
N SER A 293 6.50 10.26 1.91
CA SER A 293 7.28 11.31 2.56
C SER A 293 7.14 11.33 4.09
N VAL A 294 6.08 10.73 4.59
CA VAL A 294 5.79 10.61 6.03
C VAL A 294 5.88 9.13 6.42
N HIS A 295 6.53 8.85 7.55
CA HIS A 295 6.60 7.49 8.08
C HIS A 295 5.20 6.86 8.17
N TYR A 296 5.06 5.59 7.74
CA TYR A 296 3.75 4.93 7.60
C TYR A 296 2.91 4.91 8.90
N ARG A 297 3.54 4.92 10.07
CA ARG A 297 2.87 4.97 11.37
C ARG A 297 2.44 6.37 11.83
N LYS A 298 2.80 7.42 11.10
CA LYS A 298 2.36 8.80 11.37
C LYS A 298 1.23 9.19 10.44
N GLU A 299 0.31 10.02 10.94
CA GLU A 299 -0.75 10.57 10.11
C GLU A 299 -0.19 11.38 8.96
N LEU A 300 -0.78 11.19 7.78
CA LEU A 300 -0.47 11.91 6.56
C LEU A 300 -1.50 13.03 6.37
N ASN A 301 -1.04 14.26 6.21
CA ASN A 301 -1.92 15.37 5.87
C ASN A 301 -1.84 15.70 4.38
N PHE A 302 -2.98 15.68 3.70
CA PHE A 302 -3.14 16.19 2.34
C PHE A 302 -3.58 17.65 2.41
N SER A 303 -2.74 18.55 1.95
CA SER A 303 -2.99 19.99 1.81
C SER A 303 -2.20 20.53 0.63
N ASP A 304 -2.57 21.70 0.13
CA ASP A 304 -1.84 22.35 -0.97
C ASP A 304 -0.36 22.57 -0.61
N GLU A 305 -0.04 22.88 0.66
CA GLU A 305 1.31 23.07 1.14
C GLU A 305 2.13 21.77 1.09
N THR A 306 1.57 20.65 1.56
CA THR A 306 2.26 19.35 1.57
C THR A 306 2.45 18.82 0.14
N ILE A 307 1.48 19.02 -0.73
CA ILE A 307 1.55 18.66 -2.15
C ILE A 307 2.65 19.47 -2.85
N GLU A 308 2.70 20.78 -2.65
CA GLU A 308 3.70 21.63 -3.29
C GLU A 308 5.11 21.36 -2.78
N THR A 309 5.26 21.04 -1.50
CA THR A 309 6.52 20.60 -0.91
C THR A 309 7.00 19.29 -1.55
N ALA A 310 6.13 18.29 -1.62
CA ALA A 310 6.42 17.00 -2.24
C ALA A 310 6.78 17.16 -3.73
N ARG A 311 6.10 18.05 -4.47
CA ARG A 311 6.40 18.37 -5.87
C ARG A 311 7.83 18.90 -6.04
N LYS A 312 8.20 19.89 -5.24
CA LYS A 312 9.56 20.47 -5.27
C LYS A 312 10.65 19.46 -4.92
N GLU A 313 10.37 18.56 -3.98
CA GLU A 313 11.29 17.50 -3.59
C GLU A 313 11.47 16.48 -4.71
N LEU A 314 10.38 16.01 -5.30
CA LEU A 314 10.41 15.07 -6.42
C LEU A 314 11.12 15.64 -7.64
N ASP A 315 10.87 16.93 -7.97
CA ASP A 315 11.55 17.62 -9.08
C ASP A 315 13.07 17.73 -8.85
N LYS A 316 13.53 17.94 -7.60
CA LYS A 316 14.96 17.91 -7.28
C LYS A 316 15.62 16.56 -7.55
N VAL A 317 14.86 15.48 -7.54
CA VAL A 317 15.34 14.13 -7.81
C VAL A 317 15.24 13.79 -9.31
N LEU A 318 14.08 14.01 -9.92
CA LEU A 318 13.85 13.61 -11.31
C LEU A 318 14.60 14.46 -12.34
N THR A 319 14.77 15.77 -12.08
CA THR A 319 15.47 16.68 -12.99
C THR A 319 16.94 16.26 -13.23
N PRO A 320 17.76 15.98 -12.19
CA PRO A 320 19.13 15.49 -12.41
C PRO A 320 19.20 14.14 -13.12
N LEU A 321 18.28 13.24 -12.87
CA LEU A 321 18.20 11.96 -13.60
C LEU A 321 17.96 12.19 -15.08
N LYS A 322 16.99 13.03 -15.42
CA LYS A 322 16.71 13.43 -16.80
C LYS A 322 17.95 14.06 -17.47
N GLN A 323 18.64 14.96 -16.77
CA GLN A 323 19.86 15.60 -17.27
C GLN A 323 21.00 14.60 -17.49
N ALA A 324 21.13 13.58 -16.65
CA ALA A 324 22.14 12.53 -16.84
C ALA A 324 21.92 11.77 -18.17
N TYR A 325 20.67 11.41 -18.47
CA TYR A 325 20.32 10.77 -19.74
C TYR A 325 20.62 11.67 -20.94
N ILE A 326 20.16 12.93 -20.90
CA ILE A 326 20.35 13.89 -21.99
C ILE A 326 21.83 14.10 -22.29
N LYS A 327 22.63 14.41 -21.27
CA LYS A 327 24.05 14.72 -21.45
C LYS A 327 24.84 13.53 -21.94
N ALA A 328 24.56 12.31 -21.45
CA ALA A 328 25.21 11.11 -21.95
C ALA A 328 24.85 10.82 -23.42
N ALA A 329 23.57 10.94 -23.78
CA ALA A 329 23.11 10.73 -25.17
C ALA A 329 23.72 11.75 -26.13
N LEU A 330 23.80 13.05 -25.75
CA LEU A 330 24.43 14.09 -26.55
C LEU A 330 25.94 13.91 -26.68
N ALA A 331 26.60 13.27 -25.71
CA ALA A 331 28.00 12.89 -25.77
C ALA A 331 28.24 11.55 -26.50
N ASN A 332 27.22 10.90 -27.02
CA ASN A 332 27.25 9.53 -27.56
C ASN A 332 27.86 8.50 -26.59
N TYR A 333 27.66 8.69 -25.30
CA TYR A 333 28.17 7.79 -24.28
C TYR A 333 27.11 6.76 -23.90
N VAL A 334 27.47 5.48 -23.97
CA VAL A 334 26.65 4.36 -23.52
C VAL A 334 26.94 4.12 -22.04
N MET A 335 25.98 4.45 -21.19
CA MET A 335 26.11 4.25 -19.75
C MET A 335 25.97 2.77 -19.39
N GLY A 336 26.85 2.28 -18.51
CA GLY A 336 26.77 0.92 -17.96
C GLY A 336 25.63 0.76 -16.94
N ASP A 337 25.41 -0.49 -16.55
CA ASP A 337 24.33 -0.89 -15.62
C ASP A 337 24.78 -1.00 -14.15
N ASP A 338 26.10 -0.82 -13.89
CA ASP A 338 26.60 -0.85 -12.51
C ASP A 338 26.13 0.38 -11.73
N TYR A 339 26.06 0.28 -10.39
CA TYR A 339 25.49 1.30 -9.53
C TYR A 339 26.32 1.52 -8.26
N ASP A 340 26.17 2.67 -7.61
CA ASP A 340 26.78 2.98 -6.30
C ASP A 340 26.15 2.10 -5.21
N LYS A 341 26.82 0.98 -4.92
CA LYS A 341 26.35 -0.04 -3.97
C LYS A 341 26.29 0.49 -2.55
N GLU A 342 27.19 1.40 -2.19
CA GLU A 342 27.24 2.01 -0.86
C GLU A 342 25.99 2.85 -0.61
N SER A 343 25.66 3.78 -1.51
CA SER A 343 24.46 4.61 -1.40
C SER A 343 23.19 3.76 -1.45
N TYR A 344 23.11 2.74 -2.31
CA TYR A 344 21.95 1.87 -2.38
C TYR A 344 21.76 1.05 -1.10
N ARG A 345 22.87 0.52 -0.52
CA ARG A 345 22.79 -0.20 0.76
C ARG A 345 22.34 0.71 1.90
N ALA A 346 22.89 1.93 1.99
CA ALA A 346 22.46 2.91 2.98
C ALA A 346 20.97 3.26 2.88
N PHE A 347 20.42 3.31 1.66
CA PHE A 347 18.99 3.50 1.43
C PHE A 347 18.17 2.31 1.96
N LEU A 348 18.58 1.07 1.64
CA LEU A 348 17.90 -0.12 2.14
C LEU A 348 18.01 -0.22 3.67
N ASP A 349 19.14 0.12 4.27
CA ASP A 349 19.32 0.12 5.73
C ASP A 349 18.31 1.07 6.42
N CYS A 350 17.95 2.19 5.78
CA CYS A 350 16.89 3.05 6.30
C CYS A 350 15.50 2.38 6.22
N LEU A 351 15.20 1.67 5.14
CA LEU A 351 13.93 0.97 5.01
C LEU A 351 13.88 -0.29 5.89
N ASP A 352 15.01 -0.95 6.09
CA ASP A 352 15.15 -2.08 7.01
C ASP A 352 14.77 -1.71 8.46
N ASP A 353 14.88 -0.45 8.84
CA ASP A 353 14.51 0.07 10.15
C ASP A 353 13.07 0.59 10.13
N ASP A 354 12.11 -0.34 10.14
CA ASP A 354 10.67 -0.08 10.22
C ASP A 354 10.15 0.81 9.08
N MET A 355 10.60 0.52 7.85
CA MET A 355 10.25 1.30 6.65
C MET A 355 10.42 2.82 6.84
N ASN A 356 11.56 3.25 7.35
CA ASN A 356 11.85 4.67 7.60
C ASN A 356 12.08 5.43 6.28
N THR A 357 11.01 5.65 5.53
CA THR A 357 11.02 6.35 4.25
C THR A 357 11.56 7.78 4.34
N PRO A 358 11.31 8.57 5.42
CA PRO A 358 11.93 9.90 5.55
C PRO A 358 13.46 9.86 5.55
N ASN A 359 14.07 8.90 6.25
CA ASN A 359 15.54 8.75 6.24
C ASN A 359 16.03 8.21 4.89
N ALA A 360 15.28 7.29 4.27
CA ALA A 360 15.58 6.80 2.92
C ALA A 360 15.59 7.94 1.88
N TYR A 361 14.69 8.92 2.00
CA TYR A 361 14.66 10.11 1.16
C TYR A 361 15.91 10.97 1.33
N ALA A 362 16.45 11.09 2.55
CA ALA A 362 17.71 11.80 2.78
C ALA A 362 18.87 11.17 1.99
N ILE A 363 18.95 9.83 1.94
CA ILE A 363 19.96 9.12 1.14
C ILE A 363 19.76 9.36 -0.36
N ILE A 364 18.50 9.38 -0.85
CA ILE A 364 18.21 9.75 -2.25
C ILE A 364 18.75 11.15 -2.55
N PHE A 365 18.47 12.16 -1.69
CA PHE A 365 18.95 13.52 -1.89
C PHE A 365 20.47 13.64 -1.85
N GLU A 366 21.15 12.90 -0.97
CA GLU A 366 22.61 12.85 -0.91
C GLU A 366 23.22 12.27 -2.19
N THR A 367 22.63 11.16 -2.69
CA THR A 367 23.09 10.53 -3.94
C THR A 367 22.84 11.44 -5.14
N VAL A 368 21.68 12.09 -5.21
CA VAL A 368 21.37 13.11 -6.23
C VAL A 368 22.32 14.30 -6.16
N LYS A 369 22.76 14.72 -4.98
CA LYS A 369 23.76 15.77 -4.82
C LYS A 369 25.10 15.34 -5.45
N LYS A 370 25.56 14.09 -5.21
CA LYS A 370 26.76 13.53 -5.85
C LYS A 370 26.61 13.51 -7.37
N LEU A 371 25.45 13.05 -7.89
CA LEU A 371 25.13 13.08 -9.32
C LEU A 371 25.22 14.49 -9.90
N ASN A 372 24.59 15.47 -9.27
CA ASN A 372 24.63 16.87 -9.71
C ASN A 372 26.05 17.44 -9.74
N GLN A 373 26.88 17.13 -8.73
CA GLN A 373 28.26 17.57 -8.68
C GLN A 373 29.06 17.03 -9.86
N THR A 374 28.87 15.73 -10.21
CA THR A 374 29.55 15.11 -11.36
C THR A 374 29.06 15.70 -12.69
N LEU A 375 27.75 15.93 -12.83
CA LEU A 375 27.15 16.53 -14.04
C LEU A 375 27.57 17.97 -14.31
N ARG A 376 28.10 18.70 -13.29
CA ARG A 376 28.55 20.08 -13.38
C ARG A 376 30.07 20.22 -13.62
N GLN A 377 30.78 19.11 -13.66
CA GLN A 377 32.24 19.13 -13.98
C GLN A 377 32.46 19.59 -15.42
N ARG A 378 33.59 20.25 -15.65
CA ARG A 378 33.99 20.71 -16.99
C ARG A 378 34.14 19.51 -17.93
N GLU A 379 34.75 18.45 -17.48
CA GLU A 379 34.85 17.16 -18.13
C GLU A 379 34.01 16.18 -17.31
N ILE A 380 32.88 15.78 -17.89
CA ILE A 380 31.89 14.91 -17.18
C ILE A 380 32.41 13.48 -17.18
N ASP A 381 32.60 12.91 -16.01
CA ASP A 381 32.82 11.47 -15.85
C ASP A 381 31.49 10.72 -15.96
N PHE A 382 31.14 10.28 -17.17
CA PHE A 382 29.89 9.57 -17.42
C PHE A 382 29.84 8.18 -16.79
N ALA A 383 30.98 7.54 -16.49
CA ALA A 383 30.98 6.30 -15.74
C ALA A 383 30.52 6.55 -14.30
N GLN A 384 30.99 7.60 -13.66
CA GLN A 384 30.55 7.99 -12.33
C GLN A 384 29.09 8.49 -12.32
N VAL A 385 28.67 9.22 -13.38
CA VAL A 385 27.26 9.61 -13.57
C VAL A 385 26.37 8.38 -13.62
N ALA A 386 26.76 7.33 -14.37
CA ALA A 386 26.01 6.10 -14.47
C ALA A 386 25.83 5.42 -13.11
N LEU A 387 26.88 5.34 -12.28
CA LEU A 387 26.82 4.73 -10.95
C LEU A 387 25.78 5.42 -10.05
N TYR A 388 25.82 6.75 -9.96
CA TYR A 388 24.88 7.49 -9.10
C TYR A 388 23.44 7.46 -9.66
N ARG A 389 23.28 7.65 -10.99
CA ARG A 389 21.96 7.57 -11.62
C ARG A 389 21.32 6.23 -11.38
N ASN A 390 22.03 5.12 -11.66
CA ASN A 390 21.51 3.78 -11.48
C ASN A 390 21.15 3.48 -10.03
N ALA A 391 21.95 3.97 -9.06
CA ALA A 391 21.63 3.82 -7.65
C ALA A 391 20.29 4.52 -7.30
N VAL A 392 20.13 5.80 -7.74
CA VAL A 392 18.88 6.54 -7.49
C VAL A 392 17.68 5.86 -8.17
N GLU A 393 17.82 5.37 -9.41
CA GLU A 393 16.75 4.64 -10.09
C GLU A 393 16.34 3.37 -9.34
N LYS A 394 17.30 2.62 -8.81
CA LYS A 394 17.02 1.44 -7.96
C LYS A 394 16.27 1.83 -6.68
N MET A 395 16.68 2.91 -6.02
CA MET A 395 16.00 3.43 -4.83
C MET A 395 14.55 3.84 -5.15
N LEU A 396 14.35 4.56 -6.25
CA LEU A 396 13.02 4.98 -6.71
C LEU A 396 12.14 3.79 -7.10
N ASN A 397 12.71 2.73 -7.68
CA ASN A 397 11.98 1.52 -8.00
C ASN A 397 11.42 0.82 -6.76
N VAL A 398 12.17 0.77 -5.65
CA VAL A 398 11.68 0.23 -4.36
C VAL A 398 10.50 1.08 -3.85
N LEU A 399 10.50 2.38 -4.08
CA LEU A 399 9.38 3.27 -3.76
C LEU A 399 8.25 3.23 -4.80
N GLY A 400 8.40 2.46 -5.88
CA GLY A 400 7.44 2.35 -6.99
C GLY A 400 7.31 3.63 -7.82
N ILE A 401 8.34 4.48 -7.83
CA ILE A 401 8.41 5.71 -8.61
C ILE A 401 9.03 5.42 -9.97
N VAL A 402 8.37 5.84 -11.02
CA VAL A 402 8.78 5.60 -12.41
C VAL A 402 9.67 6.74 -12.89
N VAL A 403 10.80 6.39 -13.51
CA VAL A 403 11.70 7.36 -14.11
C VAL A 403 11.50 7.38 -15.62
N ASP A 404 11.09 8.54 -16.14
CA ASP A 404 10.99 8.75 -17.58
C ASP A 404 12.39 8.91 -18.20
N LYS A 405 12.69 8.07 -19.18
CA LYS A 405 13.97 8.10 -19.90
C LYS A 405 13.79 8.90 -21.19
N PRO A 406 14.35 10.10 -21.31
CA PRO A 406 14.22 10.91 -22.53
C PRO A 406 14.91 10.19 -23.70
N VAL A 407 14.22 10.14 -24.85
CA VAL A 407 14.78 9.65 -26.11
C VAL A 407 15.38 10.83 -26.86
N ILE A 408 16.69 10.80 -27.10
CA ILE A 408 17.42 11.83 -27.83
C ILE A 408 17.72 11.27 -29.21
N GLY A 409 17.11 11.86 -30.25
CA GLY A 409 17.28 11.48 -31.63
C GLY A 409 18.55 12.07 -32.28
N GLU A 410 18.83 11.62 -33.50
CA GLU A 410 20.00 12.10 -34.28
C GLU A 410 19.90 13.61 -34.58
N THR A 411 18.71 14.14 -34.82
CA THR A 411 18.48 15.59 -35.02
C THR A 411 18.92 16.43 -33.82
N GLU A 412 18.63 15.98 -32.60
CA GLU A 412 19.03 16.65 -31.37
C GLU A 412 20.55 16.58 -31.18
N LYS A 413 21.16 15.43 -31.49
CA LYS A 413 22.62 15.27 -31.44
C LYS A 413 23.34 16.14 -32.46
N GLU A 414 22.83 16.21 -33.70
CA GLU A 414 23.35 17.10 -34.74
C GLU A 414 23.25 18.58 -34.31
N LEU A 415 22.13 18.99 -33.74
CA LEU A 415 21.92 20.34 -33.25
C LEU A 415 22.95 20.69 -32.13
N PHE A 416 23.17 19.76 -31.19
CA PHE A 416 24.16 19.89 -30.13
C PHE A 416 25.58 19.97 -30.70
N ALA A 417 25.92 19.17 -31.71
CA ALA A 417 27.21 19.21 -32.40
C ALA A 417 27.43 20.57 -33.09
N LYS A 418 26.43 21.11 -33.80
CA LYS A 418 26.46 22.43 -34.42
C LYS A 418 26.67 23.52 -33.38
N TRP A 419 26.02 23.45 -32.22
CA TRP A 419 26.23 24.39 -31.13
C TRP A 419 27.66 24.35 -30.60
N ASN A 420 28.23 23.16 -30.37
CA ASN A 420 29.59 23.01 -29.92
C ASN A 420 30.59 23.51 -30.96
N GLN A 421 30.39 23.27 -32.23
CA GLN A 421 31.22 23.76 -33.31
C GLN A 421 31.19 25.29 -33.37
N ALA A 422 30.02 25.92 -33.35
CA ALA A 422 29.90 27.38 -33.36
C ALA A 422 30.60 28.02 -32.16
N LYS A 423 30.57 27.38 -30.98
CA LYS A 423 31.35 27.85 -29.82
C LYS A 423 32.87 27.77 -30.05
N ALA A 424 33.34 26.66 -30.63
CA ALA A 424 34.75 26.46 -30.95
C ALA A 424 35.25 27.49 -31.97
N ASP A 425 34.43 27.80 -32.98
CA ASP A 425 34.71 28.77 -34.02
C ASP A 425 34.51 30.22 -33.56
N LYS A 426 34.02 30.44 -32.32
CA LYS A 426 33.68 31.75 -31.75
C LYS A 426 32.58 32.49 -32.55
N ASP A 427 31.76 31.78 -33.26
CA ASP A 427 30.55 32.30 -33.92
C ASP A 427 29.43 32.38 -32.89
N PHE A 428 29.39 33.50 -32.15
CA PHE A 428 28.48 33.70 -31.05
C PHE A 428 27.01 33.78 -31.49
N ASP A 429 26.75 34.34 -32.67
CA ASP A 429 25.37 34.47 -33.20
C ASP A 429 24.74 33.10 -33.50
N SER A 430 25.50 32.25 -34.20
CA SER A 430 25.06 30.86 -34.45
C SER A 430 24.99 30.03 -33.16
N ALA A 431 25.96 30.21 -32.27
CA ALA A 431 25.95 29.51 -30.98
C ALA A 431 24.71 29.86 -30.13
N ASP A 432 24.32 31.13 -30.07
CA ASP A 432 23.14 31.58 -29.32
C ASP A 432 21.84 31.04 -29.99
N LYS A 433 21.79 31.05 -31.30
CA LYS A 433 20.64 30.44 -32.03
C LYS A 433 20.45 28.97 -31.69
N TYR A 434 21.49 28.17 -31.81
CA TYR A 434 21.43 26.74 -31.53
C TYR A 434 21.18 26.46 -30.04
N ARG A 435 21.75 27.30 -29.16
CA ARG A 435 21.48 27.19 -27.73
C ARG A 435 20.00 27.39 -27.40
N ASN A 436 19.38 28.44 -27.97
CA ASN A 436 17.98 28.73 -27.75
C ASN A 436 17.10 27.57 -28.21
N GLU A 437 17.37 26.99 -29.37
CA GLU A 437 16.65 25.82 -29.87
C GLU A 437 16.82 24.59 -28.96
N LEU A 438 18.02 24.36 -28.43
CA LEU A 438 18.27 23.27 -27.46
C LEU A 438 17.54 23.51 -26.14
N VAL A 439 17.47 24.77 -25.68
CA VAL A 439 16.72 25.14 -24.46
C VAL A 439 15.22 24.97 -24.68
N GLU A 440 14.66 25.40 -25.83
CA GLU A 440 13.25 25.19 -26.18
C GLU A 440 12.87 23.70 -26.21
N LYS A 441 13.81 22.83 -26.63
CA LYS A 441 13.66 21.38 -26.60
C LYS A 441 13.88 20.77 -25.21
N GLY A 442 14.26 21.54 -24.21
CA GLY A 442 14.55 21.07 -22.84
C GLY A 442 15.81 20.19 -22.72
N LEU A 443 16.81 20.42 -23.59
CA LEU A 443 18.06 19.66 -23.67
C LEU A 443 19.23 20.34 -22.96
N LEU A 444 19.10 21.63 -22.62
CA LEU A 444 20.07 22.41 -21.86
C LEU A 444 19.43 23.05 -20.62
#